data_d8846810d990996e0fa4483c04c72a79
#
_entry.id   d8846810d990996e0fa4483c04c72a79
#
_cell.length_a   1.000
_cell.length_b   1.000
_cell.length_c   1.000
_cell.angle_alpha   90.00
_cell.angle_beta   90.00
_cell.angle_gamma   90.00
#
_symmetry.space_group_name_H-M   'P 1'
#
loop_
_entity.id
_entity.type
_entity.pdbx_description
1 polymer ?
#
loop_
_entity_poly.entity_id
_entity_poly.type
_entity_poly.pdbx_seq_one_letter_code
_entity_poly.pdbx_strand_id
1 'polypeptide(L)'
;DFKIIQRFIALCQKQIRYKSYNRFLDYSKVPTLEENDLQEQHVRGSGPGGQATNKTNNAVTLKHKPTGLVIKCHETRSLEQNRKIARERLLRKLDNLVNGQDSLESQKERLMKKDSIKKRQKKKKLTDLKNAFMERENLK
;
A
#
# COMPACT_ATOMS: atom_id res chain seq x y z
N ASP A 1 -41.33 12.42 1.84
CA ASP A 1 -40.43 13.31 2.59
C ASP A 1 -39.02 13.30 2.00
N PHE A 2 -38.89 14.08 0.91
CA PHE A 2 -37.63 14.22 0.17
C PHE A 2 -36.44 14.74 1.02
N LYS A 3 -36.75 15.52 2.06
CA LYS A 3 -35.74 16.05 3.01
C LYS A 3 -35.12 14.97 3.93
N ILE A 4 -35.85 13.91 4.21
CA ILE A 4 -35.34 12.80 5.04
C ILE A 4 -34.39 11.95 4.22
N ILE A 5 -34.70 11.72 2.94
CA ILE A 5 -33.83 10.98 2.02
C ILE A 5 -32.53 11.74 1.76
N GLN A 6 -32.57 13.06 1.60
CA GLN A 6 -31.36 13.88 1.46
C GLN A 6 -30.49 13.90 2.72
N ARG A 7 -31.10 13.91 3.92
CA ARG A 7 -30.36 13.77 5.18
C ARG A 7 -29.72 12.38 5.32
N PHE A 8 -30.40 11.33 4.88
CA PHE A 8 -29.83 9.97 4.87
C PHE A 8 -28.68 9.85 3.87
N ILE A 9 -28.76 10.43 2.69
CA ILE A 9 -27.69 10.46 1.69
C ILE A 9 -26.50 11.26 2.21
N ALA A 10 -26.73 12.40 2.85
CA ALA A 10 -25.66 13.21 3.47
C ALA A 10 -24.97 12.51 4.66
N LEU A 11 -25.70 11.67 5.41
CA LEU A 11 -25.12 10.84 6.47
C LEU A 11 -24.37 9.62 5.96
N CYS A 12 -24.72 9.10 4.78
CA CYS A 12 -24.01 8.00 4.12
C CYS A 12 -22.71 8.44 3.42
N GLN A 13 -22.54 9.72 3.16
CA GLN A 13 -21.25 10.29 2.71
C GLN A 13 -20.31 10.57 3.88
N LYS A 14 -20.24 9.69 4.87
CA LYS A 14 -19.03 9.59 5.68
C LYS A 14 -17.90 9.23 4.73
N GLN A 15 -17.23 10.26 4.24
CA GLN A 15 -15.96 10.11 3.54
C GLN A 15 -15.10 9.21 4.42
N ILE A 16 -14.87 7.99 3.97
CA ILE A 16 -13.91 7.09 4.56
C ILE A 16 -12.57 7.78 4.34
N ARG A 17 -12.16 8.61 5.30
CA ARG A 17 -10.82 9.22 5.28
C ARG A 17 -9.82 8.09 5.48
N TYR A 18 -9.29 7.58 4.39
CA TYR A 18 -8.17 6.66 4.46
C TYR A 18 -7.02 7.40 5.15
N LYS A 19 -6.61 6.90 6.30
CA LYS A 19 -5.51 7.48 7.05
C LYS A 19 -4.22 7.25 6.26
N SER A 20 -3.66 8.32 5.72
CA SER A 20 -2.35 8.25 5.08
C SER A 20 -1.28 8.18 6.15
N TYR A 21 -0.53 7.09 6.19
CA TYR A 21 0.59 6.90 7.10
C TYR A 21 1.87 7.57 6.61
N ASN A 22 1.92 7.98 5.35
CA ASN A 22 3.12 8.53 4.72
C ASN A 22 3.69 9.77 5.44
N ARG A 23 2.84 10.56 6.11
CA ARG A 23 3.27 11.74 6.90
C ARG A 23 4.09 11.41 8.15
N PHE A 24 4.02 10.17 8.61
CA PHE A 24 4.62 9.70 9.87
C PHE A 24 5.81 8.77 9.63
N LEU A 25 6.21 8.59 8.36
CA LEU A 25 7.35 7.78 7.97
C LEU A 25 8.61 8.65 7.96
N ASP A 26 9.70 8.05 8.41
CA ASP A 26 11.02 8.66 8.34
C ASP A 26 11.70 8.26 7.03
N TYR A 27 11.89 9.24 6.15
CA TYR A 27 12.53 9.06 4.85
C TYR A 27 14.03 9.32 4.86
N SER A 28 14.62 9.73 5.99
CA SER A 28 16.03 10.15 6.07
C SER A 28 17.01 9.02 5.74
N LYS A 29 16.62 7.78 6.02
CA LYS A 29 17.47 6.59 5.83
C LYS A 29 17.23 5.87 4.50
N VAL A 30 16.32 6.37 3.67
CA VAL A 30 15.98 5.70 2.40
C VAL A 30 17.16 5.79 1.44
N PRO A 31 17.64 4.68 0.87
CA PRO A 31 18.73 4.69 -0.09
C PRO A 31 18.31 5.43 -1.37
N THR A 32 19.25 6.14 -1.98
CA THR A 32 19.07 6.76 -3.28
C THR A 32 19.44 5.76 -4.38
N LEU A 33 18.68 5.76 -5.48
CA LEU A 33 19.00 4.95 -6.65
C LEU A 33 19.85 5.78 -7.62
N GLU A 34 21.05 5.29 -7.93
CA GLU A 34 21.87 5.87 -9.00
C GLU A 34 21.59 5.15 -10.32
N GLU A 35 21.33 5.92 -11.39
CA GLU A 35 21.01 5.34 -12.71
C GLU A 35 22.20 4.54 -13.29
N ASN A 36 23.43 4.86 -12.94
CA ASN A 36 24.64 4.13 -13.36
C ASN A 36 24.69 2.70 -12.81
N ASP A 37 24.07 2.46 -11.67
CA ASP A 37 24.01 1.16 -11.01
C ASP A 37 22.84 0.30 -11.49
N LEU A 38 22.01 0.86 -12.36
CA LEU A 38 20.87 0.16 -12.90
C LEU A 38 21.17 -0.43 -14.28
N GLN A 39 20.71 -1.64 -14.47
CA GLN A 39 20.66 -2.30 -15.79
C GLN A 39 19.20 -2.57 -16.12
N GLU A 40 18.70 -1.88 -17.12
CA GLU A 40 17.32 -1.98 -17.57
C GLU A 40 17.23 -2.81 -18.85
N GLN A 41 16.27 -3.72 -18.91
CA GLN A 41 15.96 -4.51 -20.11
C GLN A 41 14.46 -4.48 -20.36
N HIS A 42 14.10 -4.25 -21.61
CA HIS A 42 12.71 -4.31 -22.05
C HIS A 42 12.43 -5.69 -22.62
N VAL A 43 11.46 -6.37 -22.04
CA VAL A 43 11.10 -7.74 -22.43
C VAL A 43 9.61 -7.83 -22.77
N ARG A 44 9.24 -8.89 -23.47
CA ARG A 44 7.82 -9.17 -23.71
C ARG A 44 7.15 -9.59 -22.42
N GLY A 45 5.89 -9.18 -22.23
CA GLY A 45 5.09 -9.64 -21.13
C GLY A 45 4.90 -11.16 -21.21
N SER A 46 4.91 -11.84 -20.07
CA SER A 46 4.59 -13.27 -19.96
C SER A 46 3.30 -13.43 -19.16
N GLY A 47 2.35 -14.20 -19.66
CA GLY A 47 1.10 -14.49 -18.97
C GLY A 47 -0.09 -14.59 -19.92
N PRO A 48 -1.28 -14.92 -19.41
CA PRO A 48 -2.51 -14.91 -20.17
C PRO A 48 -2.84 -13.49 -20.58
N GLY A 49 -2.52 -13.11 -21.80
CA GLY A 49 -2.74 -11.77 -22.36
C GLY A 49 -3.04 -11.88 -23.85
N GLY A 50 -3.76 -10.91 -24.37
CA GLY A 50 -4.08 -10.85 -25.79
C GLY A 50 -2.85 -10.54 -26.67
N GLN A 51 -3.10 -10.33 -27.97
CA GLN A 51 -2.07 -10.09 -28.97
C GLN A 51 -1.10 -8.94 -28.60
N ALA A 52 -1.58 -7.90 -27.89
CA ALA A 52 -0.74 -6.77 -27.47
C ALA A 52 0.35 -7.21 -26.48
N THR A 53 0.06 -8.07 -25.53
CA THR A 53 1.04 -8.58 -24.55
C THR A 53 2.14 -9.40 -25.22
N ASN A 54 1.80 -10.16 -26.25
CA ASN A 54 2.75 -11.03 -26.94
C ASN A 54 3.62 -10.28 -27.98
N LYS A 55 3.14 -9.15 -28.50
CA LYS A 55 3.85 -8.39 -29.54
C LYS A 55 4.67 -7.22 -29.00
N THR A 56 4.30 -6.63 -27.86
CA THR A 56 4.95 -5.42 -27.33
C THR A 56 5.92 -5.71 -26.20
N ASN A 57 7.09 -5.04 -26.22
CA ASN A 57 8.12 -5.15 -25.18
C ASN A 57 7.86 -4.12 -24.06
N ASN A 58 6.68 -4.19 -23.42
CA ASN A 58 6.26 -3.24 -22.38
C ASN A 58 6.65 -3.69 -20.97
N ALA A 59 7.13 -4.91 -20.81
CA ALA A 59 7.62 -5.38 -19.52
C ALA A 59 9.06 -4.89 -19.31
N VAL A 60 9.35 -4.47 -18.08
CA VAL A 60 10.66 -3.95 -17.68
C VAL A 60 11.28 -4.93 -16.68
N THR A 61 12.49 -5.35 -16.98
CA THR A 61 13.37 -6.04 -16.04
C THR A 61 14.47 -5.08 -15.61
N LEU A 62 14.49 -4.76 -14.32
CA LEU A 62 15.45 -3.84 -13.73
C LEU A 62 16.37 -4.60 -12.77
N LYS A 63 17.68 -4.53 -13.00
CA LYS A 63 18.69 -5.15 -12.16
C LYS A 63 19.55 -4.07 -11.51
N HIS A 64 19.71 -4.15 -10.20
CA HIS A 64 20.67 -3.32 -9.47
C HIS A 64 22.01 -4.05 -9.40
N LYS A 65 23.04 -3.49 -10.04
CA LYS A 65 24.36 -4.12 -10.21
C LYS A 65 25.03 -4.46 -8.85
N PRO A 66 25.12 -3.51 -7.88
CA PRO A 66 25.85 -3.77 -6.64
C PRO A 66 25.24 -4.88 -5.78
N THR A 67 23.90 -4.92 -5.69
CA THR A 67 23.20 -5.90 -4.82
C THR A 67 22.72 -7.14 -5.56
N GLY A 68 22.77 -7.13 -6.90
CA GLY A 68 22.24 -8.22 -7.72
C GLY A 68 20.72 -8.36 -7.72
N LEU A 69 19.99 -7.45 -7.08
CA LEU A 69 18.53 -7.49 -7.05
C LEU A 69 17.93 -7.31 -8.43
N VAL A 70 17.01 -8.19 -8.77
CA VAL A 70 16.28 -8.14 -10.05
C VAL A 70 14.78 -7.96 -9.78
N ILE A 71 14.17 -7.02 -10.48
CA ILE A 71 12.73 -6.76 -10.46
C ILE A 71 12.18 -6.84 -11.88
N LYS A 72 11.12 -7.59 -12.06
CA LYS A 72 10.34 -7.62 -13.29
C LYS A 72 8.99 -6.94 -13.05
N CYS A 73 8.60 -6.01 -13.91
CA CYS A 73 7.34 -5.27 -13.84
C CYS A 73 6.63 -5.30 -15.19
N HIS A 74 5.36 -5.72 -15.15
CA HIS A 74 4.46 -5.67 -16.30
C HIS A 74 3.02 -5.51 -15.79
N GLU A 75 2.67 -4.31 -15.33
CA GLU A 75 1.35 -4.04 -14.76
C GLU A 75 0.48 -3.20 -15.67
N THR A 76 1.11 -2.37 -16.48
CA THR A 76 0.41 -1.47 -17.38
C THR A 76 0.84 -1.69 -18.83
N ARG A 77 0.04 -1.20 -19.75
CA ARG A 77 0.39 -1.18 -21.17
C ARG A 77 1.45 -0.13 -21.52
N SER A 78 1.74 0.82 -20.62
CA SER A 78 2.72 1.88 -20.84
C SER A 78 4.08 1.45 -20.29
N LEU A 79 5.10 1.45 -21.17
CA LEU A 79 6.48 1.16 -20.80
C LEU A 79 6.98 2.13 -19.71
N GLU A 80 6.71 3.43 -19.86
CA GLU A 80 7.17 4.45 -18.91
C GLU A 80 6.57 4.25 -17.52
N GLN A 81 5.30 3.90 -17.44
CA GLN A 81 4.67 3.58 -16.15
C GLN A 81 5.29 2.34 -15.52
N ASN A 82 5.54 1.29 -16.31
CA ASN A 82 6.21 0.09 -15.81
C ASN A 82 7.63 0.37 -15.33
N ARG A 83 8.36 1.28 -15.98
CA ARG A 83 9.69 1.76 -15.53
C ARG A 83 9.61 2.44 -14.18
N LYS A 84 8.66 3.35 -13.97
CA LYS A 84 8.44 4.04 -12.68
C LYS A 84 8.12 3.04 -11.56
N ILE A 85 7.18 2.13 -11.82
CA ILE A 85 6.79 1.10 -10.85
C ILE A 85 7.96 0.16 -10.52
N ALA A 86 8.76 -0.22 -11.53
CA ALA A 86 9.93 -1.06 -11.31
C ALA A 86 10.97 -0.37 -10.41
N ARG A 87 11.25 0.93 -10.61
CA ARG A 87 12.15 1.72 -9.76
C ARG A 87 11.63 1.85 -8.33
N GLU A 88 10.34 2.13 -8.16
CA GLU A 88 9.74 2.19 -6.83
C GLU A 88 9.80 0.86 -6.08
N ARG A 89 9.61 -0.25 -6.79
CA ARG A 89 9.73 -1.60 -6.21
C ARG A 89 11.17 -1.94 -5.84
N LEU A 90 12.13 -1.55 -6.69
CA LEU A 90 13.53 -1.75 -6.43
C LEU A 90 13.96 -0.96 -5.19
N LEU A 91 13.55 0.32 -5.10
CA LEU A 91 13.82 1.16 -3.95
C LEU A 91 13.30 0.54 -2.65
N ARG A 92 12.05 0.05 -2.65
CA ARG A 92 11.47 -0.64 -1.48
C ARG A 92 12.26 -1.88 -1.07
N LYS A 93 12.69 -2.69 -2.06
CA LYS A 93 13.50 -3.89 -1.75
C LYS A 93 14.87 -3.52 -1.22
N LEU A 94 15.51 -2.49 -1.76
CA LEU A 94 16.79 -1.98 -1.25
C LEU A 94 16.65 -1.42 0.16
N ASP A 95 15.61 -0.63 0.43
CA ASP A 95 15.30 -0.12 1.75
C ASP A 95 15.11 -1.26 2.78
N ASN A 96 14.37 -2.31 2.40
CA ASN A 96 14.20 -3.49 3.25
C ASN A 96 15.51 -4.24 3.50
N LEU A 97 16.43 -4.29 2.53
CA LEU A 97 17.74 -4.93 2.71
C LEU A 97 18.67 -4.11 3.60
N VAL A 98 18.72 -2.81 3.40
CA VAL A 98 19.65 -1.91 4.11
C VAL A 98 19.15 -1.61 5.53
N ASN A 99 17.88 -1.23 5.64
CA ASN A 99 17.29 -0.72 6.88
C ASN A 99 16.51 -1.78 7.67
N GLY A 100 16.17 -2.92 7.07
CA GLY A 100 15.50 -4.03 7.75
C GLY A 100 14.23 -3.58 8.51
N GLN A 101 14.32 -3.61 9.84
CA GLN A 101 13.17 -3.21 10.68
C GLN A 101 12.86 -1.70 10.65
N ASP A 102 13.80 -0.86 10.27
CA ASP A 102 13.61 0.58 10.14
C ASP A 102 13.16 1.00 8.73
N SER A 103 13.00 0.05 7.82
CA SER A 103 12.48 0.30 6.47
C SER A 103 11.11 0.96 6.50
N LEU A 104 10.78 1.72 5.47
CA LEU A 104 9.50 2.41 5.34
C LEU A 104 8.31 1.44 5.46
N GLU A 105 8.44 0.24 4.91
CA GLU A 105 7.40 -0.78 4.96
C GLU A 105 7.17 -1.28 6.40
N SER A 106 8.24 -1.58 7.12
CA SER A 106 8.19 -1.99 8.54
C SER A 106 7.64 -0.88 9.45
N GLN A 107 8.03 0.37 9.21
CA GLN A 107 7.47 1.52 9.93
C GLN A 107 5.97 1.66 9.69
N LYS A 108 5.53 1.55 8.43
CA LYS A 108 4.13 1.60 8.04
C LYS A 108 3.32 0.49 8.69
N GLU A 109 3.82 -0.74 8.68
CA GLU A 109 3.17 -1.87 9.36
C GLU A 109 3.03 -1.64 10.86
N ARG A 110 4.08 -1.13 11.52
CA ARG A 110 4.02 -0.80 12.96
C ARG A 110 2.92 0.23 13.26
N LEU A 111 2.78 1.26 12.44
CA LEU A 111 1.72 2.25 12.58
C LEU A 111 0.34 1.64 12.35
N MET A 112 0.18 0.82 11.32
CA MET A 112 -1.08 0.12 11.04
C MET A 112 -1.48 -0.83 12.17
N LYS A 113 -0.53 -1.59 12.72
CA LYS A 113 -0.75 -2.49 13.87
C LYS A 113 -1.19 -1.68 15.11
N LYS A 114 -0.51 -0.57 15.42
CA LYS A 114 -0.90 0.31 16.54
C LYS A 114 -2.35 0.84 16.38
N ASP A 115 -2.71 1.27 15.19
CA ASP A 115 -4.07 1.76 14.93
C ASP A 115 -5.12 0.64 15.00
N SER A 116 -4.80 -0.54 14.50
CA SER A 116 -5.66 -1.73 14.59
C SER A 116 -5.94 -2.11 16.05
N ILE A 117 -4.91 -2.12 16.89
CA ILE A 117 -5.04 -2.40 18.34
C ILE A 117 -5.93 -1.35 18.99
N LYS A 118 -5.69 -0.05 18.73
CA LYS A 118 -6.52 1.04 19.27
C LYS A 118 -8.00 0.89 18.86
N LYS A 119 -8.25 0.57 17.59
CA LYS A 119 -9.62 0.32 17.09
C LYS A 119 -10.28 -0.86 17.80
N ARG A 120 -9.54 -1.96 17.98
CA ARG A 120 -10.04 -3.16 18.69
C ARG A 120 -10.37 -2.85 20.14
N GLN A 121 -9.49 -2.14 20.85
CA GLN A 121 -9.72 -1.73 22.24
C GLN A 121 -10.95 -0.82 22.36
N LYS A 122 -11.10 0.17 21.46
CA LYS A 122 -12.27 1.03 21.42
C LYS A 122 -13.56 0.25 21.18
N LYS A 123 -13.53 -0.69 20.24
CA LYS A 123 -14.69 -1.56 19.96
C LYS A 123 -15.05 -2.41 21.17
N LYS A 124 -14.06 -3.01 21.84
CA LYS A 124 -14.28 -3.82 23.05
C LYS A 124 -14.94 -2.98 24.15
N LYS A 125 -14.37 -1.80 24.48
CA LYS A 125 -14.97 -0.88 25.48
C LYS A 125 -16.42 -0.53 25.15
N LEU A 126 -16.73 -0.26 23.88
CA LEU A 126 -18.11 0.05 23.48
C LEU A 126 -19.03 -1.14 23.65
N THR A 127 -18.56 -2.35 23.33
CA THR A 127 -19.34 -3.59 23.52
C THR A 127 -19.58 -3.85 25.00
N ASP A 128 -18.56 -3.70 25.84
CA ASP A 128 -18.66 -3.90 27.28
C ASP A 128 -19.65 -2.91 27.89
N LEU A 129 -19.61 -1.64 27.50
CA LEU A 129 -20.58 -0.62 27.93
C LEU A 129 -22.01 -0.95 27.49
N LYS A 130 -22.18 -1.42 26.26
CA LYS A 130 -23.47 -1.85 25.74
C LYS A 130 -24.04 -3.02 26.54
N ASN A 131 -23.22 -4.04 26.80
CA ASN A 131 -23.63 -5.20 27.58
C ASN A 131 -24.02 -4.80 29.02
N ALA A 132 -23.22 -3.98 29.69
CA ALA A 132 -23.52 -3.47 31.02
C ALA A 132 -24.81 -2.65 31.04
N PHE A 133 -25.13 -1.90 30.00
CA PHE A 133 -26.39 -1.20 29.85
C PHE A 133 -27.57 -2.18 29.72
N MET A 134 -27.44 -3.18 28.82
CA MET A 134 -28.47 -4.19 28.60
C MET A 134 -28.77 -4.99 29.87
N GLU A 135 -27.75 -5.35 30.64
CA GLU A 135 -27.90 -6.04 31.94
C GLU A 135 -28.63 -5.17 32.97
N ARG A 136 -28.28 -3.87 33.04
CA ARG A 136 -28.90 -2.94 34.00
C ARG A 136 -30.38 -2.72 33.72
N GLU A 137 -30.75 -2.61 32.47
CA GLU A 137 -32.13 -2.38 32.02
C GLU A 137 -32.93 -3.68 31.86
N ASN A 138 -32.36 -4.87 32.19
CA ASN A 138 -32.96 -6.18 31.98
C ASN A 138 -33.50 -6.43 30.56
N LEU A 139 -32.89 -5.78 29.58
CA LEU A 139 -33.24 -5.96 28.16
C LEU A 139 -32.50 -7.19 27.62
N LYS A 140 -33.25 -8.26 27.38
CA LYS A 140 -32.75 -9.47 26.68
C LYS A 140 -33.00 -9.40 25.17
#